data_a29583bfa625210d6a2b5b608fbdbb23
#
_entry.id   a29583bfa625210d6a2b5b608fbdbb23
#
_cell.length_a   1.000
_cell.length_b   1.000
_cell.length_c   1.000
_cell.angle_alpha   90.00
_cell.angle_beta   90.00
_cell.angle_gamma   90.00
#
_symmetry.space_group_name_H-M   'P 1'
#
loop_
_entity.id
_entity.type
_entity.pdbx_description
1 polymer ?
#
loop_
_entity_poly.entity_id
_entity_poly.type
_entity_poly.pdbx_seq_one_letter_code
_entity_poly.pdbx_strand_id
1 'polypeptide(L)'
;MGKHATKAGENIFTQARYNAAKFNDRLNSREGASEELGIDRSRLARIELGSKNPFPDEVLMMSDIYNAPELKSYYCKNMCPLGKDFPEIRVEALDRISIKALSSFRKISAAKELLLDITEDGVITEDEKEDLNKIIKTLDELNKITQSLKIWAEKNLE
;
A
#
# COMPACT_ATOMS: atom_id res chain seq x y z
N MET A 1 -17.09 -14.42 25.07
CA MET A 1 -16.56 -13.23 24.37
C MET A 1 -15.10 -13.04 24.78
N GLY A 2 -14.17 -13.44 23.90
CA GLY A 2 -12.75 -13.22 24.14
C GLY A 2 -12.43 -11.74 24.04
N LYS A 3 -11.82 -11.16 25.07
CA LYS A 3 -11.26 -9.80 25.03
C LYS A 3 -10.21 -9.77 23.91
N HIS A 4 -10.47 -9.05 22.81
CA HIS A 4 -9.46 -8.76 21.82
C HIS A 4 -8.33 -7.98 22.50
N ALA A 5 -7.13 -8.51 22.46
CA ALA A 5 -5.95 -7.77 22.90
C ALA A 5 -5.85 -6.51 22.02
N THR A 6 -5.91 -5.33 22.63
CA THR A 6 -5.95 -4.03 21.97
C THR A 6 -4.88 -3.82 20.91
N LYS A 7 -3.68 -4.39 21.08
CA LYS A 7 -2.58 -4.33 20.11
C LYS A 7 -2.80 -5.15 18.83
N ALA A 8 -3.50 -6.27 18.90
CA ALA A 8 -3.78 -7.08 17.69
C ALA A 8 -4.86 -6.42 16.82
N GLY A 9 -5.82 -5.70 17.41
CA GLY A 9 -6.88 -5.03 16.67
C GLY A 9 -6.40 -3.86 15.79
N GLU A 10 -5.26 -3.27 16.08
CA GLU A 10 -4.66 -2.18 15.30
C GLU A 10 -3.70 -2.69 14.21
N ASN A 11 -3.32 -3.99 14.24
CA ASN A 11 -2.39 -4.57 13.30
C ASN A 11 -3.07 -4.81 11.94
N ILE A 12 -2.46 -4.33 10.85
CA ILE A 12 -3.03 -4.41 9.51
C ILE A 12 -3.26 -5.85 9.03
N PHE A 13 -2.37 -6.80 9.39
CA PHE A 13 -2.53 -8.22 9.02
C PHE A 13 -3.70 -8.85 9.76
N THR A 14 -3.92 -8.48 11.01
CA THR A 14 -5.09 -8.90 11.79
C THR A 14 -6.38 -8.34 11.21
N GLN A 15 -6.38 -7.06 10.85
CA GLN A 15 -7.55 -6.40 10.24
C GLN A 15 -7.89 -7.03 8.88
N ALA A 16 -6.87 -7.32 8.05
CA ALA A 16 -7.06 -7.99 6.76
C ALA A 16 -7.70 -9.38 6.94
N ARG A 17 -7.20 -10.18 7.88
CA ARG A 17 -7.79 -11.49 8.21
C ARG A 17 -9.24 -11.36 8.66
N TYR A 18 -9.57 -10.44 9.55
CA TYR A 18 -10.95 -10.24 10.02
C TYR A 18 -11.89 -9.75 8.92
N ASN A 19 -11.40 -8.96 7.99
CA ASN A 19 -12.18 -8.54 6.83
C ASN A 19 -12.43 -9.73 5.89
N ALA A 20 -11.42 -10.55 5.63
CA ALA A 20 -11.54 -11.76 4.83
C ALA A 20 -12.43 -12.84 5.50
N ALA A 21 -12.43 -12.92 6.82
CA ALA A 21 -13.26 -13.83 7.59
C ALA A 21 -14.77 -13.63 7.37
N LYS A 22 -15.19 -12.47 6.89
CA LYS A 22 -16.59 -12.19 6.52
C LYS A 22 -17.04 -13.05 5.32
N PHE A 23 -16.09 -13.55 4.52
CA PHE A 23 -16.33 -14.31 3.30
C PHE A 23 -15.80 -15.76 3.39
N ASN A 24 -14.92 -16.03 4.37
CA ASN A 24 -14.32 -17.34 4.61
C ASN A 24 -14.24 -17.61 6.12
N ASP A 25 -15.15 -18.45 6.63
CA ASP A 25 -15.27 -18.75 8.06
C ASP A 25 -14.01 -19.36 8.68
N ARG A 26 -13.16 -20.03 7.89
CA ARG A 26 -11.88 -20.60 8.38
C ARG A 26 -10.94 -19.52 8.88
N LEU A 27 -11.03 -18.31 8.35
CA LEU A 27 -10.22 -17.17 8.74
C LEU A 27 -10.66 -16.50 10.05
N ASN A 28 -11.79 -16.91 10.63
CA ASN A 28 -12.24 -16.44 11.95
C ASN A 28 -11.27 -16.80 13.08
N SER A 29 -10.58 -17.92 12.96
CA SER A 29 -9.58 -18.37 13.93
C SER A 29 -8.16 -18.30 13.37
N ARG A 30 -7.17 -18.12 14.26
CA ARG A 30 -5.77 -18.24 13.85
C ARG A 30 -5.38 -19.65 13.41
N GLU A 31 -6.07 -20.64 13.92
CA GLU A 31 -5.84 -22.04 13.55
C GLU A 31 -6.24 -22.29 12.10
N GLY A 32 -7.47 -21.93 11.73
CA GLY A 32 -7.91 -22.04 10.34
C GLY A 32 -7.11 -21.15 9.39
N ALA A 33 -6.76 -19.94 9.79
CA ALA A 33 -5.90 -19.07 8.99
C ALA A 33 -4.48 -19.63 8.81
N SER A 34 -3.92 -20.28 9.85
CA SER A 34 -2.62 -20.95 9.81
C SER A 34 -2.62 -22.09 8.78
N GLU A 35 -3.68 -22.88 8.72
CA GLU A 35 -3.86 -23.94 7.75
C GLU A 35 -3.98 -23.39 6.31
N GLU A 36 -4.80 -22.34 6.10
CA GLU A 36 -4.98 -21.72 4.79
C GLU A 36 -3.68 -21.06 4.26
N LEU A 37 -2.93 -20.43 5.14
CA LEU A 37 -1.68 -19.74 4.79
C LEU A 37 -0.46 -20.68 4.73
N GLY A 38 -0.54 -21.87 5.33
CA GLY A 38 0.65 -22.71 5.54
C GLY A 38 1.69 -22.09 6.47
N ILE A 39 1.28 -21.16 7.36
CA ILE A 39 2.14 -20.50 8.34
C ILE A 39 1.85 -21.09 9.73
N ASP A 40 2.91 -21.39 10.49
CA ASP A 40 2.74 -21.87 11.88
C ASP A 40 1.87 -20.90 12.71
N ARG A 41 0.93 -21.47 13.47
CA ARG A 41 -0.03 -20.72 14.29
C ARG A 41 0.64 -19.76 15.27
N SER A 42 1.75 -20.17 15.90
CA SER A 42 2.49 -19.33 16.86
C SER A 42 3.21 -18.20 16.13
N ARG A 43 3.70 -18.45 14.92
CA ARG A 43 4.30 -17.44 14.08
C ARG A 43 3.26 -16.42 13.61
N LEU A 44 2.12 -16.89 13.13
CA LEU A 44 0.98 -16.01 12.74
C LEU A 44 0.55 -15.13 13.92
N ALA A 45 0.45 -15.70 15.13
CA ALA A 45 0.13 -14.94 16.34
C ALA A 45 1.15 -13.83 16.62
N ARG A 46 2.45 -14.10 16.44
CA ARG A 46 3.52 -13.08 16.64
C ARG A 46 3.46 -11.96 15.60
N ILE A 47 3.11 -12.28 14.35
CA ILE A 47 2.89 -11.27 13.29
C ILE A 47 1.70 -10.39 13.66
N GLU A 48 0.58 -10.98 14.02
CA GLU A 48 -0.65 -10.26 14.38
C GLU A 48 -0.52 -9.41 15.65
N LEU A 49 0.35 -9.83 16.59
CA LEU A 49 0.66 -9.05 17.79
C LEU A 49 1.73 -7.98 17.55
N GLY A 50 2.32 -7.94 16.36
CA GLY A 50 3.38 -6.99 16.01
C GLY A 50 4.73 -7.30 16.68
N SER A 51 4.90 -8.48 17.25
CA SER A 51 6.16 -8.88 17.90
C SER A 51 7.20 -9.46 16.92
N LYS A 52 6.75 -9.82 15.71
CA LYS A 52 7.59 -10.24 14.58
C LYS A 52 7.04 -9.70 13.28
N ASN A 53 7.92 -9.25 12.39
CA ASN A 53 7.56 -8.92 11.02
C ASN A 53 7.35 -10.20 10.20
N PRO A 54 6.38 -10.23 9.29
CA PRO A 54 6.26 -11.31 8.32
C PRO A 54 7.45 -11.31 7.37
N PHE A 55 7.70 -12.43 6.74
CA PHE A 55 8.59 -12.51 5.58
C PHE A 55 7.86 -12.05 4.31
N PRO A 56 8.57 -11.63 3.25
CA PRO A 56 7.93 -11.18 2.01
C PRO A 56 6.98 -12.20 1.38
N ASP A 57 7.34 -13.47 1.39
CA ASP A 57 6.53 -14.59 0.91
C ASP A 57 5.25 -14.79 1.74
N GLU A 58 5.34 -14.63 3.07
CA GLU A 58 4.16 -14.67 3.95
C GLU A 58 3.21 -13.50 3.66
N VAL A 59 3.75 -12.31 3.35
CA VAL A 59 2.93 -11.15 2.97
C VAL A 59 2.21 -11.40 1.65
N LEU A 60 2.87 -12.03 0.66
CA LEU A 60 2.24 -12.41 -0.60
C LEU A 60 1.07 -13.35 -0.36
N MET A 61 1.29 -14.43 0.41
CA MET A 61 0.22 -15.39 0.74
C MET A 61 -0.94 -14.74 1.50
N MET A 62 -0.64 -13.87 2.47
CA MET A 62 -1.68 -13.12 3.19
C MET A 62 -2.44 -12.19 2.26
N SER A 63 -1.75 -11.50 1.36
CA SER A 63 -2.35 -10.61 0.37
C SER A 63 -3.37 -11.34 -0.50
N ASP A 64 -3.02 -12.52 -0.99
CA ASP A 64 -3.85 -13.32 -1.87
C ASP A 64 -5.04 -13.96 -1.10
N ILE A 65 -4.76 -14.67 -0.01
CA ILE A 65 -5.78 -15.40 0.76
C ILE A 65 -6.78 -14.45 1.45
N TYR A 66 -6.31 -13.29 1.89
CA TYR A 66 -7.17 -12.29 2.53
C TYR A 66 -7.82 -11.32 1.55
N ASN A 67 -7.52 -11.42 0.24
CA ASN A 67 -7.89 -10.41 -0.76
C ASN A 67 -7.53 -8.99 -0.27
N ALA A 68 -6.27 -8.83 0.13
CA ALA A 68 -5.76 -7.60 0.74
C ALA A 68 -4.45 -7.13 0.07
N PRO A 69 -4.48 -6.72 -1.22
CA PRO A 69 -3.30 -6.30 -1.98
C PRO A 69 -2.56 -5.12 -1.34
N GLU A 70 -3.24 -4.33 -0.51
CA GLU A 70 -2.67 -3.25 0.28
C GLU A 70 -1.57 -3.70 1.24
N LEU A 71 -1.56 -4.98 1.67
CA LEU A 71 -0.53 -5.54 2.56
C LEU A 71 0.86 -5.49 1.93
N LYS A 72 0.95 -5.67 0.61
CA LYS A 72 2.21 -5.58 -0.15
C LYS A 72 2.82 -4.19 -0.04
N SER A 73 2.03 -3.16 -0.32
CA SER A 73 2.47 -1.76 -0.23
C SER A 73 2.81 -1.36 1.20
N TYR A 74 2.01 -1.80 2.17
CA TYR A 74 2.28 -1.56 3.59
C TYR A 74 3.61 -2.19 4.03
N TYR A 75 3.86 -3.45 3.66
CA TYR A 75 5.10 -4.14 4.00
C TYR A 75 6.31 -3.40 3.40
N CYS A 76 6.26 -3.07 2.10
CA CYS A 76 7.35 -2.36 1.45
C CYS A 76 7.64 -1.03 2.14
N LYS A 77 6.62 -0.25 2.49
CA LYS A 77 6.80 1.07 3.11
C LYS A 77 7.30 1.00 4.55
N ASN A 78 6.77 0.08 5.36
CA ASN A 78 6.93 0.15 6.81
C ASN A 78 7.89 -0.90 7.39
N MET A 79 8.17 -1.99 6.64
CA MET A 79 8.93 -3.13 7.15
C MET A 79 10.16 -3.45 6.31
N CYS A 80 10.15 -3.16 5.01
CA CYS A 80 11.29 -3.39 4.14
C CYS A 80 12.29 -2.23 4.22
N PRO A 81 13.56 -2.47 4.55
CA PRO A 81 14.57 -1.40 4.59
C PRO A 81 14.75 -0.66 3.26
N LEU A 82 14.50 -1.33 2.14
CA LEU A 82 14.59 -0.77 0.79
C LEU A 82 13.35 0.04 0.39
N GLY A 83 12.27 -0.06 1.16
CA GLY A 83 10.99 0.59 0.86
C GLY A 83 10.83 1.99 1.45
N LYS A 84 11.91 2.58 1.99
CA LYS A 84 11.86 3.88 2.66
C LYS A 84 11.24 4.98 1.79
N ASP A 85 11.53 4.96 0.50
CA ASP A 85 11.05 5.96 -0.46
C ASP A 85 9.74 5.55 -1.16
N PHE A 86 9.18 4.37 -0.83
CA PHE A 86 7.88 3.95 -1.36
C PHE A 86 6.76 4.84 -0.80
N PRO A 87 5.76 5.17 -1.62
CA PRO A 87 4.62 5.94 -1.14
C PRO A 87 3.78 5.12 -0.15
N GLU A 88 3.23 5.79 0.84
CA GLU A 88 2.17 5.19 1.65
C GLU A 88 0.88 5.15 0.84
N ILE A 89 0.36 3.94 0.61
CA ILE A 89 -0.86 3.72 -0.16
C ILE A 89 -1.97 3.31 0.79
N ARG A 90 -3.14 3.96 0.65
CA ARG A 90 -4.37 3.62 1.38
C ARG A 90 -5.40 3.08 0.41
N VAL A 91 -6.18 2.10 0.89
CA VAL A 91 -7.34 1.62 0.13
C VAL A 91 -8.38 2.73 0.09
N GLU A 92 -8.76 3.15 -1.09
CA GLU A 92 -9.74 4.21 -1.31
C GLU A 92 -10.85 3.71 -2.26
N ALA A 93 -12.01 4.34 -2.17
CA ALA A 93 -13.10 4.09 -3.12
C ALA A 93 -12.76 4.69 -4.49
N LEU A 94 -13.29 4.09 -5.56
CA LEU A 94 -12.97 4.45 -6.94
C LEU A 94 -13.29 5.92 -7.27
N ASP A 95 -14.39 6.43 -6.74
CA ASP A 95 -14.79 7.82 -6.92
C ASP A 95 -13.74 8.81 -6.38
N ARG A 96 -13.18 8.53 -5.21
CA ARG A 96 -12.11 9.33 -4.61
C ARG A 96 -10.81 9.25 -5.43
N ILE A 97 -10.44 8.06 -5.90
CA ILE A 97 -9.27 7.86 -6.76
C ILE A 97 -9.46 8.66 -8.05
N SER A 98 -10.65 8.60 -8.67
CA SER A 98 -10.97 9.31 -9.90
C SER A 98 -10.87 10.83 -9.74
N ILE A 99 -11.41 11.39 -8.67
CA ILE A 99 -11.31 12.84 -8.39
C ILE A 99 -9.85 13.27 -8.25
N LYS A 100 -9.04 12.50 -7.53
CA LYS A 100 -7.60 12.77 -7.37
C LYS A 100 -6.88 12.68 -8.71
N ALA A 101 -7.18 11.67 -9.53
CA ALA A 101 -6.60 11.49 -10.86
C ALA A 101 -6.89 12.70 -11.77
N LEU A 102 -8.15 13.12 -11.84
CA LEU A 102 -8.54 14.29 -12.64
C LEU A 102 -7.85 15.59 -12.18
N SER A 103 -7.69 15.76 -10.86
CA SER A 103 -6.93 16.89 -10.31
C SER A 103 -5.46 16.83 -10.70
N SER A 104 -4.84 15.65 -10.63
CA SER A 104 -3.42 15.47 -10.97
C SER A 104 -3.14 15.66 -12.46
N PHE A 105 -4.07 15.27 -13.35
CA PHE A 105 -3.92 15.49 -14.79
C PHE A 105 -3.82 16.98 -15.15
N ARG A 106 -4.49 17.86 -14.42
CA ARG A 106 -4.34 19.31 -14.60
C ARG A 106 -2.96 19.80 -14.19
N LYS A 107 -2.40 19.27 -13.10
CA LYS A 107 -1.05 19.62 -12.63
C LYS A 107 0.05 19.11 -13.58
N ILE A 108 -0.16 17.96 -14.24
CA ILE A 108 0.80 17.38 -15.18
C ILE A 108 1.06 18.28 -16.37
N SER A 109 0.04 18.94 -16.90
CA SER A 109 0.23 19.90 -18.02
C SER A 109 1.19 21.02 -17.65
N ALA A 110 1.06 21.58 -16.42
CA ALA A 110 1.98 22.59 -15.95
C ALA A 110 3.39 22.03 -15.68
N ALA A 111 3.47 20.82 -15.11
CA ALA A 111 4.76 20.14 -14.87
C ALA A 111 5.50 19.81 -16.17
N LYS A 112 4.77 19.48 -17.25
CA LYS A 112 5.33 19.24 -18.58
C LYS A 112 6.00 20.49 -19.13
N GLU A 113 5.31 21.62 -19.12
CA GLU A 113 5.87 22.90 -19.63
C GLU A 113 7.13 23.26 -18.82
N LEU A 114 7.04 23.20 -17.49
CA LEU A 114 8.16 23.47 -16.62
C LEU A 114 9.35 22.53 -16.84
N LEU A 115 9.10 21.24 -17.10
CA LEU A 115 10.16 20.27 -17.41
C LEU A 115 10.85 20.59 -18.74
N LEU A 116 10.09 21.02 -19.76
CA LEU A 116 10.65 21.43 -21.04
C LEU A 116 11.57 22.63 -20.87
N ASP A 117 11.14 23.64 -20.09
CA ASP A 117 11.90 24.86 -19.85
C ASP A 117 13.24 24.58 -19.16
N ILE A 118 13.25 23.80 -18.06
CA ILE A 118 14.48 23.49 -17.29
C ILE A 118 15.40 22.49 -17.96
N THR A 119 14.97 21.81 -19.03
CA THR A 119 15.80 20.83 -19.75
C THR A 119 16.27 21.32 -21.12
N GLU A 120 15.98 22.56 -21.49
CA GLU A 120 16.29 23.12 -22.81
C GLU A 120 17.77 23.10 -23.11
N ASP A 121 18.62 23.46 -22.15
CA ASP A 121 20.08 23.49 -22.30
C ASP A 121 20.81 22.24 -21.74
N GLY A 122 20.06 21.32 -21.10
CA GLY A 122 20.59 20.07 -20.54
C GLY A 122 21.36 20.24 -19.23
N VAL A 123 21.32 21.43 -18.60
CA VAL A 123 21.97 21.73 -17.32
C VAL A 123 20.95 22.30 -16.36
N ILE A 124 20.81 21.70 -15.18
CA ILE A 124 19.91 22.21 -14.13
C ILE A 124 20.67 23.16 -13.23
N THR A 125 20.31 24.44 -13.28
CA THR A 125 20.87 25.50 -12.43
C THR A 125 20.32 25.48 -11.00
N GLU A 126 20.93 26.22 -10.09
CA GLU A 126 20.44 26.31 -8.69
C GLU A 126 19.01 26.86 -8.61
N ASP A 127 18.66 27.81 -9.45
CA ASP A 127 17.33 28.42 -9.49
C ASP A 127 16.26 27.47 -10.01
N GLU A 128 16.64 26.55 -10.89
CA GLU A 128 15.74 25.52 -11.48
C GLU A 128 15.53 24.31 -10.57
N LYS A 129 16.35 24.13 -9.55
CA LYS A 129 16.18 23.01 -8.58
C LYS A 129 14.84 23.06 -7.87
N GLU A 130 14.32 24.26 -7.58
CA GLU A 130 13.00 24.40 -6.96
C GLU A 130 11.89 23.90 -7.90
N ASP A 131 11.99 24.23 -9.18
CA ASP A 131 11.02 23.82 -10.19
C ASP A 131 11.09 22.32 -10.46
N LEU A 132 12.30 21.76 -10.52
CA LEU A 132 12.48 20.31 -10.58
C LEU A 132 11.82 19.60 -9.38
N ASN A 133 11.96 20.14 -8.17
CA ASN A 133 11.30 19.59 -6.99
C ASN A 133 9.76 19.66 -7.07
N LYS A 134 9.18 20.70 -7.67
CA LYS A 134 7.73 20.79 -7.92
C LYS A 134 7.27 19.70 -8.90
N ILE A 135 8.04 19.47 -9.96
CA ILE A 135 7.78 18.41 -10.94
C ILE A 135 7.81 17.05 -10.25
N ILE A 136 8.87 16.74 -9.48
CA ILE A 136 9.01 15.48 -8.75
C ILE A 136 7.81 15.25 -7.83
N LYS A 137 7.38 16.25 -7.06
CA LYS A 137 6.20 16.16 -6.18
C LYS A 137 4.93 15.84 -6.96
N THR A 138 4.75 16.45 -8.13
CA THR A 138 3.58 16.17 -9.00
C THR A 138 3.59 14.73 -9.51
N LEU A 139 4.75 14.22 -9.91
CA LEU A 139 4.91 12.85 -10.36
C LEU A 139 4.72 11.83 -9.21
N ASP A 140 5.16 12.17 -8.00
CA ASP A 140 4.93 11.35 -6.80
C ASP A 140 3.46 11.27 -6.43
N GLU A 141 2.70 12.37 -6.57
CA GLU A 141 1.24 12.36 -6.39
C GLU A 141 0.57 11.44 -7.42
N LEU A 142 0.99 11.50 -8.67
CA LEU A 142 0.49 10.62 -9.72
C LEU A 142 0.82 9.15 -9.44
N ASN A 143 2.04 8.85 -8.99
CA ASN A 143 2.45 7.51 -8.62
C ASN A 143 1.55 6.94 -7.51
N LYS A 144 1.25 7.71 -6.46
CA LYS A 144 0.31 7.31 -5.40
C LYS A 144 -1.07 6.96 -5.96
N ILE A 145 -1.60 7.79 -6.84
CA ILE A 145 -2.90 7.57 -7.49
C ILE A 145 -2.88 6.28 -8.32
N THR A 146 -1.82 6.08 -9.10
CA THR A 146 -1.65 4.88 -9.93
C THR A 146 -1.63 3.61 -9.05
N GLN A 147 -0.89 3.63 -7.95
CA GLN A 147 -0.84 2.50 -7.02
C GLN A 147 -2.19 2.26 -6.34
N SER A 148 -2.88 3.33 -5.92
CA SER A 148 -4.23 3.21 -5.34
C SER A 148 -5.22 2.57 -6.32
N LEU A 149 -5.16 2.95 -7.60
CA LEU A 149 -6.03 2.38 -8.63
C LEU A 149 -5.71 0.92 -8.91
N LYS A 150 -4.42 0.54 -8.95
CA LYS A 150 -4.00 -0.85 -9.09
C LYS A 150 -4.50 -1.72 -7.93
N ILE A 151 -4.35 -1.26 -6.70
CA ILE A 151 -4.84 -1.98 -5.50
C ILE A 151 -6.37 -2.11 -5.56
N TRP A 152 -7.07 -1.05 -5.95
CA TRP A 152 -8.52 -1.10 -6.11
C TRP A 152 -8.93 -2.14 -7.17
N ALA A 153 -8.27 -2.14 -8.32
CA ALA A 153 -8.55 -3.07 -9.42
C ALA A 153 -8.30 -4.53 -9.00
N GLU A 154 -7.14 -4.83 -8.42
CA GLU A 154 -6.78 -6.16 -7.92
C GLU A 154 -7.80 -6.67 -6.90
N LYS A 155 -8.30 -5.79 -6.04
CA LYS A 155 -9.26 -6.15 -4.98
C LYS A 155 -10.69 -6.36 -5.48
N ASN A 156 -11.09 -5.73 -6.57
CA ASN A 156 -12.49 -5.67 -6.99
C ASN A 156 -12.78 -6.30 -8.37
N LEU A 157 -11.75 -6.57 -9.18
CA LEU A 157 -11.91 -7.07 -10.55
C LEU A 157 -11.36 -8.49 -10.75
N GLU A 158 -10.54 -9.01 -9.82
CA GLU A 158 -10.06 -10.38 -9.76
C GLU A 158 -10.81 -11.18 -8.69
#